data_fd0a2012442f5977fb7b0cf91aa3b755
#
_entry.id   fd0a2012442f5977fb7b0cf91aa3b755
#
_cell.length_a   1.000
_cell.length_b   1.000
_cell.length_c   1.000
_cell.angle_alpha   90.00
_cell.angle_beta   90.00
_cell.angle_gamma   90.00
#
_symmetry.space_group_name_H-M   'P 1'
#
loop_
_entity.id
_entity.type
_entity.pdbx_description
1 polymer ?
#
loop_
_entity_poly.entity_id
_entity_poly.type
_entity_poly.pdbx_seq_one_letter_code
_entity_poly.pdbx_strand_id
1 'polypeptide(L)'
;MSALFLKLFNMGVAASWLILAVIAVRFVFRKAPKAIRVVLWSLVGLRLAWPFSWESVLSLIPSRETISPAVLKDAIPSIHSGIPIVNQAVNPLLSESLAPAVGASASPLQVITSVTAAVWLAGVAALLLAGLISTVHLRRCVADAVRLRDNLWQSERITSPFVFGLVRPRVYLPLDLDVASLDPVVRHEQAHI
;
A
#
# COMPACT_ATOMS: atom_id res chain seq x y z
N MET A 1 -4.82 -2.97 19.04
CA MET A 1 -4.93 -2.20 17.79
C MET A 1 -3.73 -1.27 17.59
N SER A 2 -3.33 -0.47 18.56
CA SER A 2 -2.13 0.40 18.51
C SER A 2 -0.83 -0.33 18.16
N ALA A 3 -0.59 -1.53 18.69
CA ALA A 3 0.60 -2.31 18.40
C ALA A 3 0.69 -2.74 16.91
N LEU A 4 -0.44 -3.15 16.32
CA LEU A 4 -0.51 -3.50 14.90
C LEU A 4 -0.31 -2.26 14.01
N PHE A 5 -0.93 -1.15 14.38
CA PHE A 5 -0.72 0.12 13.71
C PHE A 5 0.75 0.55 13.74
N LEU A 6 1.40 0.52 14.91
CA LEU A 6 2.82 0.86 15.04
C LEU A 6 3.71 -0.08 14.23
N LYS A 7 3.43 -1.38 14.21
CA LYS A 7 4.18 -2.33 13.39
C LYS A 7 4.08 -1.98 11.90
N LEU A 8 2.88 -1.72 11.41
CA LEU A 8 2.68 -1.33 10.00
C LEU A 8 3.27 0.05 9.70
N PHE A 9 3.19 0.98 10.64
CA PHE A 9 3.81 2.28 10.53
C PHE A 9 5.35 2.17 10.41
N ASN A 10 5.98 1.41 11.29
CA ASN A 10 7.43 1.15 11.24
C ASN A 10 7.85 0.47 9.92
N MET A 11 7.02 -0.48 9.43
CA MET A 11 7.24 -1.07 8.09
C MET A 11 7.17 -0.01 6.99
N GLY A 12 6.20 0.90 7.05
CA GLY A 12 6.06 2.00 6.10
C GLY A 12 7.28 2.93 6.14
N VAL A 13 7.77 3.28 7.32
CA VAL A 13 8.98 4.11 7.50
C VAL A 13 10.21 3.40 6.90
N ALA A 14 10.40 2.11 7.18
CA ALA A 14 11.50 1.33 6.61
C ALA A 14 11.41 1.23 5.08
N ALA A 15 10.19 1.04 4.55
CA ALA A 15 9.95 1.01 3.11
C ALA A 15 10.19 2.36 2.44
N SER A 16 9.94 3.49 3.13
CA SER A 16 10.20 4.85 2.60
C SER A 16 11.68 5.05 2.28
N TRP A 17 12.57 4.57 3.14
CA TRP A 17 14.01 4.61 2.88
C TRP A 17 14.40 3.81 1.65
N LEU A 18 13.81 2.62 1.48
CA LEU A 18 14.03 1.80 0.30
C LEU A 18 13.49 2.48 -0.97
N ILE A 19 12.33 3.11 -0.90
CA ILE A 19 11.75 3.88 -2.01
C ILE A 19 12.67 5.03 -2.40
N LEU A 20 13.19 5.78 -1.44
CA LEU A 20 14.13 6.88 -1.70
C LEU A 20 15.42 6.36 -2.36
N ALA A 21 15.96 5.24 -1.88
CA ALA A 21 17.12 4.60 -2.49
C ALA A 21 16.84 4.18 -3.94
N VAL A 22 15.68 3.55 -4.20
CA VAL A 22 15.27 3.15 -5.55
C VAL A 22 15.10 4.36 -6.47
N ILE A 23 14.53 5.47 -5.97
CA ILE A 23 14.41 6.72 -6.73
C ILE A 23 15.79 7.29 -7.06
N ALA A 24 16.71 7.31 -6.08
CA ALA A 24 18.09 7.79 -6.28
C ALA A 24 18.84 6.93 -7.31
N VAL A 25 18.78 5.60 -7.20
CA VAL A 25 19.35 4.65 -8.17
C VAL A 25 18.77 4.88 -9.56
N ARG A 26 17.46 5.07 -9.67
CA ARG A 26 16.78 5.35 -10.94
C ARG A 26 17.22 6.69 -11.54
N PHE A 27 17.49 7.69 -10.70
CA PHE A 27 17.96 8.98 -11.16
C PHE A 27 19.39 8.90 -11.71
N VAL A 28 20.27 8.15 -11.05
CA VAL A 28 21.65 7.91 -11.47
C VAL A 28 21.68 7.04 -12.74
N PHE A 29 20.93 5.95 -12.77
CA PHE A 29 20.88 4.99 -13.88
C PHE A 29 19.69 5.22 -14.82
N ARG A 30 19.54 6.44 -15.33
CA ARG A 30 18.42 6.82 -16.21
C ARG A 30 18.29 5.97 -17.47
N LYS A 31 19.41 5.42 -17.98
CA LYS A 31 19.48 4.58 -19.18
C LYS A 31 19.32 3.08 -18.91
N ALA A 32 19.05 2.69 -17.66
CA ALA A 32 18.87 1.28 -17.30
C ALA A 32 17.68 0.64 -18.03
N PRO A 33 17.81 -0.62 -18.45
CA PRO A 33 16.74 -1.36 -19.12
C PRO A 33 15.49 -1.47 -18.25
N LYS A 34 14.33 -1.60 -18.89
CA LYS A 34 13.02 -1.65 -18.23
C LYS A 34 12.93 -2.75 -17.17
N ALA A 35 13.60 -3.88 -17.40
CA ALA A 35 13.65 -5.02 -16.48
C ALA A 35 14.22 -4.63 -15.10
N ILE A 36 15.30 -3.85 -15.05
CA ILE A 36 15.89 -3.39 -13.78
C ILE A 36 14.90 -2.53 -12.99
N ARG A 37 14.14 -1.67 -13.67
CA ARG A 37 13.10 -0.86 -13.03
C ARG A 37 12.00 -1.71 -12.41
N VAL A 38 11.56 -2.75 -13.12
CA VAL A 38 10.55 -3.68 -12.61
C VAL A 38 11.07 -4.40 -11.38
N VAL A 39 12.30 -4.94 -11.43
CA VAL A 39 12.92 -5.63 -10.29
C VAL A 39 13.05 -4.73 -9.07
N LEU A 40 13.51 -3.48 -9.24
CA LEU A 40 13.64 -2.53 -8.13
C LEU A 40 12.28 -2.22 -7.48
N TRP A 41 11.23 -2.00 -8.26
CA TRP A 41 9.90 -1.75 -7.73
C TRP A 41 9.25 -3.00 -7.14
N SER A 42 9.54 -4.18 -7.69
CA SER A 42 9.11 -5.46 -7.11
C SER A 42 9.73 -5.68 -5.73
N LEU A 43 10.99 -5.27 -5.52
CA LEU A 43 11.63 -5.32 -4.21
C LEU A 43 10.93 -4.43 -3.19
N VAL A 44 10.54 -3.21 -3.59
CA VAL A 44 9.73 -2.31 -2.74
C VAL A 44 8.38 -2.94 -2.42
N GLY A 45 7.69 -3.46 -3.43
CA GLY A 45 6.40 -4.13 -3.27
C GLY A 45 6.49 -5.35 -2.35
N LEU A 46 7.53 -6.17 -2.52
CA LEU A 46 7.80 -7.32 -1.65
C LEU A 46 8.03 -6.87 -0.20
N ARG A 47 8.81 -5.80 0.01
CA ARG A 47 9.08 -5.27 1.35
C ARG A 47 7.81 -4.74 2.03
N LEU A 48 6.91 -4.13 1.29
CA LEU A 48 5.62 -3.65 1.81
C LEU A 48 4.63 -4.79 2.10
N ALA A 49 4.66 -5.86 1.27
CA ALA A 49 3.76 -7.00 1.43
C ALA A 49 4.24 -8.00 2.50
N TRP A 50 5.56 -8.05 2.75
CA TRP A 50 6.16 -9.06 3.62
C TRP A 50 6.51 -8.48 5.00
N PRO A 51 5.76 -8.83 6.06
CA PRO A 51 5.91 -8.26 7.39
C PRO A 51 7.14 -8.80 8.16
N PHE A 52 7.91 -9.71 7.57
CA PHE A 52 9.09 -10.27 8.20
C PHE A 52 10.32 -9.42 7.91
N SER A 53 11.02 -9.01 8.95
CA SER A 53 12.34 -8.39 8.85
C SER A 53 13.39 -9.51 8.85
N TRP A 54 14.08 -9.69 7.73
CA TRP A 54 15.30 -10.50 7.71
C TRP A 54 16.40 -9.65 8.32
N GLU A 55 16.81 -10.08 9.50
CA GLU A 55 17.89 -9.41 10.22
C GLU A 55 19.20 -9.86 9.59
N SER A 56 19.83 -8.93 8.90
CA SER A 56 21.21 -9.10 8.47
C SER A 56 22.10 -8.21 9.31
N VAL A 57 23.21 -8.76 9.79
CA VAL A 57 24.28 -8.01 10.47
C VAL A 57 24.86 -6.91 9.56
N LEU A 58 24.63 -7.01 8.25
CA LEU A 58 25.00 -6.01 7.21
C LEU A 58 23.88 -5.01 6.89
N SER A 59 22.83 -4.90 7.71
CA SER A 59 21.74 -3.95 7.43
C SER A 59 22.25 -2.53 7.60
N LEU A 60 22.35 -1.81 6.48
CA LEU A 60 22.56 -0.36 6.43
C LEU A 60 21.34 0.44 6.98
N ILE A 61 20.27 -0.24 7.33
CA ILE A 61 19.07 0.38 7.90
C ILE A 61 19.22 0.31 9.42
N PRO A 62 19.43 1.46 10.08
CA PRO A 62 19.58 1.49 11.52
C PRO A 62 18.23 1.23 12.20
N SER A 63 18.24 0.35 13.19
CA SER A 63 17.18 -0.01 14.13
C SER A 63 15.94 -0.74 13.60
N ARG A 64 15.59 -1.79 14.36
CA ARG A 64 14.46 -2.72 14.16
C ARG A 64 13.09 -2.04 14.23
N GLU A 65 12.96 -1.10 15.13
CA GLU A 65 11.71 -0.41 15.42
C GLU A 65 12.01 1.06 15.69
N THR A 66 11.67 1.91 14.74
CA THR A 66 11.82 3.37 14.90
C THR A 66 11.00 3.86 16.09
N ILE A 67 9.82 3.25 16.30
CA ILE A 67 8.93 3.51 17.44
C ILE A 67 8.59 2.18 18.08
N SER A 68 9.18 1.89 19.23
CA SER A 68 8.85 0.71 20.02
C SER A 68 7.48 0.88 20.68
N PRO A 69 6.65 -0.17 20.77
CA PRO A 69 5.41 -0.12 21.55
C PRO A 69 5.61 0.23 23.03
N ALA A 70 6.81 0.06 23.56
CA ALA A 70 7.17 0.44 24.92
C ALA A 70 7.09 1.95 25.14
N VAL A 71 7.41 2.76 24.10
CA VAL A 71 7.35 4.24 24.16
C VAL A 71 5.97 4.76 24.56
N LEU A 72 4.90 3.99 24.27
CA LEU A 72 3.54 4.36 24.67
C LEU A 72 3.32 4.33 26.19
N LYS A 73 4.17 3.60 26.91
CA LYS A 73 4.07 3.40 28.37
C LYS A 73 5.18 4.10 29.13
N ASP A 74 6.21 4.55 28.41
CA ASP A 74 7.35 5.22 29.04
C ASP A 74 6.99 6.59 29.56
N ALA A 75 7.52 6.92 30.73
CA ALA A 75 7.37 8.25 31.33
C ALA A 75 8.05 9.35 30.51
N ILE A 76 9.06 8.99 29.73
CA ILE A 76 9.75 9.89 28.81
C ILE A 76 9.72 9.27 27.41
N PRO A 77 8.80 9.72 26.54
CA PRO A 77 8.71 9.17 25.19
C PRO A 77 9.96 9.52 24.37
N SER A 78 10.60 8.50 23.81
CA SER A 78 11.77 8.66 22.96
C SER A 78 11.70 7.75 21.74
N ILE A 79 12.26 8.20 20.63
CA ILE A 79 12.38 7.43 19.40
C ILE A 79 13.83 7.06 19.12
N HIS A 80 14.04 5.93 18.45
CA HIS A 80 15.33 5.45 18.00
C HIS A 80 15.31 5.28 16.49
N SER A 81 15.45 6.40 15.75
CA SER A 81 15.45 6.40 14.28
C SER A 81 16.69 5.77 13.65
N GLY A 82 17.73 5.50 14.46
CA GLY A 82 19.05 5.11 13.99
C GLY A 82 19.89 6.24 13.42
N ILE A 83 19.35 7.44 13.31
CA ILE A 83 20.04 8.65 12.88
C ILE A 83 20.19 9.56 14.10
N PRO A 84 21.42 9.74 14.66
CA PRO A 84 21.62 10.50 15.90
C PRO A 84 21.08 11.93 15.82
N ILE A 85 21.24 12.60 14.69
CA ILE A 85 20.77 13.98 14.48
C ILE A 85 19.24 14.08 14.60
N VAL A 86 18.50 13.10 14.03
CA VAL A 86 17.05 13.04 14.12
C VAL A 86 16.62 12.80 15.56
N ASN A 87 17.27 11.86 16.26
CA ASN A 87 16.96 11.58 17.66
C ASN A 87 17.19 12.79 18.56
N GLN A 88 18.30 13.54 18.35
CA GLN A 88 18.60 14.76 19.11
C GLN A 88 17.61 15.90 18.84
N ALA A 89 17.09 16.00 17.62
CA ALA A 89 16.12 17.03 17.28
C ALA A 89 14.71 16.71 17.76
N VAL A 90 14.30 15.43 17.70
CA VAL A 90 12.90 15.02 17.92
C VAL A 90 12.63 14.64 19.38
N ASN A 91 13.55 13.97 20.07
CA ASN A 91 13.32 13.49 21.44
C ASN A 91 13.04 14.62 22.45
N PRO A 92 13.71 15.79 22.43
CA PRO A 92 13.34 16.89 23.32
C PRO A 92 11.91 17.38 23.09
N LEU A 93 11.49 17.51 21.84
CA LEU A 93 10.14 17.94 21.49
C LEU A 93 9.06 16.93 21.95
N LEU A 94 9.37 15.63 21.83
CA LEU A 94 8.49 14.57 22.31
C LEU A 94 8.36 14.59 23.84
N SER A 95 9.47 14.73 24.54
CA SER A 95 9.48 14.76 26.00
C SER A 95 8.78 15.99 26.57
N GLU A 96 8.87 17.15 25.91
CA GLU A 96 8.21 18.38 26.33
C GLU A 96 6.70 18.36 26.02
N SER A 97 6.31 17.89 24.82
CA SER A 97 4.94 17.98 24.33
C SER A 97 4.06 16.80 24.75
N LEU A 98 4.64 15.61 24.93
CA LEU A 98 3.90 14.35 25.08
C LEU A 98 4.23 13.59 26.37
N ALA A 99 5.02 14.18 27.29
CA ALA A 99 5.23 13.59 28.60
C ALA A 99 3.89 13.54 29.38
N PRO A 100 3.59 12.42 30.05
CA PRO A 100 2.41 12.32 30.87
C PRO A 100 2.48 13.30 32.03
N ALA A 101 1.37 14.00 32.28
CA ALA A 101 1.25 14.83 33.47
C ALA A 101 1.27 13.96 34.74
N VAL A 102 1.84 14.49 35.82
CA VAL A 102 1.88 13.79 37.11
C VAL A 102 0.47 13.47 37.55
N GLY A 103 0.16 12.16 37.72
CA GLY A 103 -1.19 11.69 38.09
C GLY A 103 -2.12 11.39 36.93
N ALA A 104 -1.71 11.55 35.68
CA ALA A 104 -2.55 11.18 34.52
C ALA A 104 -2.67 9.66 34.37
N SER A 105 -3.89 9.17 34.21
CA SER A 105 -4.20 7.76 34.01
C SER A 105 -3.80 7.19 32.64
N ALA A 106 -3.55 8.07 31.66
CA ALA A 106 -3.09 7.70 30.32
C ALA A 106 -2.09 8.74 29.77
N SER A 107 -1.07 8.30 29.07
CA SER A 107 -0.13 9.20 28.40
C SER A 107 -0.78 9.85 27.18
N PRO A 108 -0.52 11.14 26.89
CA PRO A 108 -1.02 11.81 25.69
C PRO A 108 -0.64 11.06 24.40
N LEU A 109 0.55 10.49 24.34
CA LEU A 109 1.04 9.71 23.21
C LEU A 109 0.20 8.44 22.99
N GLN A 110 -0.22 7.78 24.06
CA GLN A 110 -1.09 6.60 23.97
C GLN A 110 -2.47 6.96 23.41
N VAL A 111 -3.03 8.08 23.84
CA VAL A 111 -4.34 8.58 23.34
C VAL A 111 -4.24 8.93 21.86
N ILE A 112 -3.23 9.73 21.48
CA ILE A 112 -3.00 10.12 20.08
C ILE A 112 -2.81 8.88 19.20
N THR A 113 -1.96 7.95 19.63
CA THR A 113 -1.71 6.72 18.84
C THR A 113 -2.97 5.87 18.70
N SER A 114 -3.79 5.75 19.74
CA SER A 114 -5.03 4.98 19.68
C SER A 114 -6.07 5.62 18.77
N VAL A 115 -6.22 6.95 18.82
CA VAL A 115 -7.11 7.71 17.92
C VAL A 115 -6.63 7.60 16.48
N THR A 116 -5.35 7.82 16.22
CA THR A 116 -4.77 7.70 14.87
C THR A 116 -4.93 6.28 14.32
N ALA A 117 -4.71 5.25 15.14
CA ALA A 117 -4.93 3.87 14.76
C ALA A 117 -6.40 3.57 14.42
N ALA A 118 -7.35 4.15 15.16
CA ALA A 118 -8.77 4.01 14.89
C ALA A 118 -9.18 4.69 13.58
N VAL A 119 -8.71 5.92 13.34
CA VAL A 119 -8.94 6.66 12.09
C VAL A 119 -8.34 5.91 10.90
N TRP A 120 -7.11 5.41 11.04
CA TRP A 120 -6.47 4.60 10.02
C TRP A 120 -7.26 3.33 9.69
N LEU A 121 -7.70 2.59 10.72
CA LEU A 121 -8.49 1.38 10.54
C LEU A 121 -9.84 1.66 9.86
N ALA A 122 -10.52 2.76 10.25
CA ALA A 122 -11.74 3.20 9.60
C ALA A 122 -11.51 3.52 8.13
N GLY A 123 -10.40 4.19 7.78
CA GLY A 123 -10.01 4.46 6.39
C GLY A 123 -9.77 3.17 5.59
N VAL A 124 -9.04 2.22 6.16
CA VAL A 124 -8.82 0.91 5.52
C VAL A 124 -10.14 0.17 5.31
N ALA A 125 -11.02 0.14 6.32
CA ALA A 125 -12.32 -0.50 6.23
C ALA A 125 -13.20 0.15 5.14
N ALA A 126 -13.21 1.48 5.06
CA ALA A 126 -13.94 2.23 4.03
C ALA A 126 -13.44 1.89 2.62
N LEU A 127 -12.12 1.84 2.41
CA LEU A 127 -11.53 1.49 1.11
C LEU A 127 -11.83 0.04 0.72
N LEU A 128 -11.75 -0.90 1.66
CA LEU A 128 -12.10 -2.31 1.41
C LEU A 128 -13.58 -2.46 1.07
N LEU A 129 -14.45 -1.75 1.79
CA LEU A 129 -15.90 -1.76 1.53
C LEU A 129 -16.21 -1.15 0.16
N ALA A 130 -15.60 -0.02 -0.18
CA ALA A 130 -15.76 0.61 -1.49
C ALA A 130 -15.28 -0.33 -2.62
N GLY A 131 -14.13 -0.98 -2.45
CA GLY A 131 -13.61 -1.98 -3.40
C GLY A 131 -14.54 -3.19 -3.54
N LEU A 132 -15.10 -3.69 -2.42
CA LEU A 132 -16.06 -4.78 -2.44
C LEU A 132 -17.35 -4.39 -3.16
N ILE A 133 -17.92 -3.21 -2.84
CA ILE A 133 -19.13 -2.69 -3.50
C ILE A 133 -18.88 -2.53 -5.00
N SER A 134 -17.76 -1.93 -5.39
CA SER A 134 -17.39 -1.77 -6.79
C SER A 134 -17.26 -3.10 -7.52
N THR A 135 -16.62 -4.08 -6.89
CA THR A 135 -16.46 -5.44 -7.45
C THR A 135 -17.79 -6.14 -7.58
N VAL A 136 -18.68 -6.05 -6.59
CA VAL A 136 -20.02 -6.63 -6.63
C VAL A 136 -20.87 -5.95 -7.69
N HIS A 137 -20.80 -4.62 -7.78
CA HIS A 137 -21.51 -3.86 -8.83
C HIS A 137 -21.05 -4.31 -10.21
N LEU A 138 -19.74 -4.36 -10.45
CA LEU A 138 -19.18 -4.82 -11.72
C LEU A 138 -19.60 -6.26 -12.05
N ARG A 139 -19.55 -7.17 -11.08
CA ARG A 139 -20.03 -8.55 -11.26
C ARG A 139 -21.51 -8.61 -11.67
N ARG A 140 -22.35 -7.74 -11.12
CA ARG A 140 -23.76 -7.64 -11.49
C ARG A 140 -23.94 -7.09 -12.91
N CYS A 141 -23.15 -6.11 -13.32
CA CYS A 141 -23.17 -5.58 -14.68
C CYS A 141 -22.77 -6.61 -15.74
N VAL A 142 -21.91 -7.57 -15.39
CA VAL A 142 -21.48 -8.63 -16.32
C VAL A 142 -22.22 -9.95 -16.13
N ALA A 143 -23.18 -10.03 -15.21
CA ALA A 143 -23.90 -11.28 -14.92
C ALA A 143 -24.73 -11.76 -16.12
N ASP A 144 -25.29 -10.83 -16.89
CA ASP A 144 -26.12 -11.10 -18.07
C ASP A 144 -25.28 -11.16 -19.36
N ALA A 145 -23.94 -11.16 -19.24
CA ALA A 145 -23.08 -11.18 -20.41
C ALA A 145 -23.16 -12.52 -21.17
N VAL A 146 -23.33 -12.44 -22.48
CA VAL A 146 -23.36 -13.61 -23.37
C VAL A 146 -21.95 -13.87 -23.90
N ARG A 147 -21.55 -15.12 -23.91
CA ARG A 147 -20.27 -15.55 -24.47
C ARG A 147 -20.31 -15.47 -25.99
N LEU A 148 -19.43 -14.68 -26.57
CA LEU A 148 -19.30 -14.56 -28.01
C LEU A 148 -18.32 -15.60 -28.59
N ARG A 149 -17.11 -15.64 -28.04
CA ARG A 149 -16.05 -16.54 -28.51
C ARG A 149 -14.94 -16.61 -27.44
N ASP A 150 -14.35 -17.79 -27.23
CA ASP A 150 -13.23 -18.02 -26.27
C ASP A 150 -13.40 -17.29 -24.92
N ASN A 151 -12.62 -16.24 -24.69
CA ASN A 151 -12.68 -15.38 -23.51
C ASN A 151 -13.41 -14.04 -23.73
N LEU A 152 -14.10 -13.89 -24.88
CA LEU A 152 -14.87 -12.70 -25.24
C LEU A 152 -16.32 -12.82 -24.79
N TRP A 153 -16.79 -11.82 -24.08
CA TRP A 153 -18.16 -11.73 -23.56
C TRP A 153 -18.77 -10.39 -23.95
N GLN A 154 -20.06 -10.34 -24.19
CA GLN A 154 -20.77 -9.14 -24.59
C GLN A 154 -21.94 -8.89 -23.67
N SER A 155 -22.19 -7.62 -23.30
CA SER A 155 -23.30 -7.23 -22.44
C SER A 155 -23.82 -5.85 -22.82
N GLU A 156 -25.14 -5.67 -22.70
CA GLU A 156 -25.81 -4.40 -22.93
C GLU A 156 -25.52 -3.34 -21.86
N ARG A 157 -25.13 -3.80 -20.66
CA ARG A 157 -24.89 -2.93 -19.50
C ARG A 157 -23.50 -2.30 -19.47
N ILE A 158 -22.70 -2.58 -20.48
CA ILE A 158 -21.31 -2.16 -20.55
C ILE A 158 -21.21 -1.07 -21.61
N THR A 159 -20.60 0.05 -21.27
CA THR A 159 -20.41 1.19 -22.17
C THR A 159 -19.00 1.26 -22.77
N SER A 160 -18.02 0.59 -22.18
CA SER A 160 -16.64 0.55 -22.68
C SER A 160 -16.05 -0.86 -22.52
N PRO A 161 -15.18 -1.29 -23.45
CA PRO A 161 -14.44 -2.54 -23.31
C PRO A 161 -13.58 -2.57 -22.05
N PHE A 162 -13.48 -3.71 -21.38
CA PHE A 162 -12.57 -3.93 -20.27
C PHE A 162 -12.30 -5.40 -20.02
N VAL A 163 -11.19 -5.69 -19.32
CA VAL A 163 -10.83 -7.02 -18.88
C VAL A 163 -11.19 -7.19 -17.39
N PHE A 164 -11.88 -8.26 -17.06
CA PHE A 164 -12.24 -8.60 -15.69
C PHE A 164 -11.93 -10.04 -15.35
N GLY A 165 -11.31 -10.28 -14.19
CA GLY A 165 -10.95 -11.58 -13.66
C GLY A 165 -9.45 -11.71 -13.41
N LEU A 166 -9.07 -12.08 -12.17
CA LEU A 166 -7.66 -12.19 -11.77
C LEU A 166 -7.03 -13.51 -12.22
N VAL A 167 -7.77 -14.62 -12.13
CA VAL A 167 -7.24 -15.97 -12.43
C VAL A 167 -7.61 -16.43 -13.84
N ARG A 168 -8.80 -16.01 -14.32
CA ARG A 168 -9.30 -16.30 -15.66
C ARG A 168 -9.82 -15.00 -16.26
N PRO A 169 -8.96 -14.19 -16.84
CA PRO A 169 -9.34 -12.90 -17.41
C PRO A 169 -10.32 -13.12 -18.57
N ARG A 170 -11.38 -12.33 -18.57
CA ARG A 170 -12.40 -12.31 -19.62
C ARG A 170 -12.49 -10.89 -20.16
N VAL A 171 -12.57 -10.76 -21.45
CA VAL A 171 -12.77 -9.48 -22.13
C VAL A 171 -14.28 -9.26 -22.27
N TYR A 172 -14.77 -8.14 -21.78
CA TYR A 172 -16.16 -7.75 -21.88
C TYR A 172 -16.29 -6.61 -22.85
N LEU A 173 -17.22 -6.72 -23.79
CA LEU A 173 -17.47 -5.79 -24.87
C LEU A 173 -18.89 -5.23 -24.78
N PRO A 174 -19.13 -3.95 -25.09
CA PRO A 174 -20.47 -3.41 -25.26
C PRO A 174 -21.15 -3.97 -26.52
N LEU A 175 -22.48 -3.95 -26.53
CA LEU A 175 -23.27 -4.44 -27.67
C LEU A 175 -23.15 -3.52 -28.89
N ASP A 176 -22.94 -2.23 -28.66
CA ASP A 176 -22.93 -1.18 -29.68
C ASP A 176 -21.59 -1.04 -30.43
N LEU A 177 -20.63 -1.96 -30.21
CA LEU A 177 -19.36 -1.92 -30.91
C LEU A 177 -19.54 -2.28 -32.39
N ASP A 178 -19.11 -1.34 -33.26
CA ASP A 178 -19.10 -1.56 -34.70
C ASP A 178 -18.14 -2.72 -35.05
N VAL A 179 -18.56 -3.58 -35.95
CA VAL A 179 -17.82 -4.78 -36.42
C VAL A 179 -16.41 -4.41 -36.92
N ALA A 180 -16.27 -3.22 -37.52
CA ALA A 180 -14.97 -2.72 -38.01
C ALA A 180 -13.98 -2.40 -36.88
N SER A 181 -14.45 -2.05 -35.70
CA SER A 181 -13.63 -1.71 -34.53
C SER A 181 -13.36 -2.89 -33.58
N LEU A 182 -13.99 -4.03 -33.79
CA LEU A 182 -13.87 -5.20 -32.92
C LEU A 182 -12.43 -5.75 -32.86
N ASP A 183 -11.79 -5.97 -34.00
CA ASP A 183 -10.45 -6.58 -34.06
C ASP A 183 -9.36 -5.75 -33.38
N PRO A 184 -9.24 -4.42 -33.63
CA PRO A 184 -8.23 -3.61 -32.94
C PRO A 184 -8.49 -3.48 -31.44
N VAL A 185 -9.77 -3.36 -31.03
CA VAL A 185 -10.16 -3.27 -29.61
C VAL A 185 -9.84 -4.58 -28.89
N VAL A 186 -10.22 -5.72 -29.46
CA VAL A 186 -9.94 -7.05 -28.87
C VAL A 186 -8.44 -7.26 -28.74
N ARG A 187 -7.63 -6.91 -29.73
CA ARG A 187 -6.15 -7.00 -29.64
C ARG A 187 -5.61 -6.09 -28.55
N HIS A 188 -6.17 -4.91 -28.37
CA HIS A 188 -5.74 -3.99 -27.33
C HIS A 188 -6.01 -4.59 -25.95
N GLU A 189 -7.21 -5.08 -25.71
CA GLU A 189 -7.61 -5.68 -24.43
C GLU A 189 -6.87 -7.00 -24.14
N GLN A 190 -6.60 -7.81 -25.17
CA GLN A 190 -5.80 -9.03 -25.02
C GLN A 190 -4.33 -8.76 -24.70
N ALA A 191 -3.79 -7.60 -25.07
CA ALA A 191 -2.43 -7.21 -24.70
C ALA A 191 -2.27 -6.90 -23.19
N HIS A 192 -3.39 -6.75 -22.46
CA HIS A 192 -3.42 -6.55 -21.02
C HIS A 192 -3.54 -7.86 -20.21
N ILE A 193 -3.69 -8.99 -20.90
CA ILE A 193 -3.81 -10.34 -20.30
C ILE A 193 -2.46 -11.05 -20.34
#